data_0baa430fd0f4a15b2b4d0f6573d3dadf
#
_entry.id   0baa430fd0f4a15b2b4d0f6573d3dadf
#
_cell.length_a   1.000
_cell.length_b   1.000
_cell.length_c   1.000
_cell.angle_alpha   90.00
_cell.angle_beta   90.00
_cell.angle_gamma   90.00
#
_symmetry.space_group_name_H-M   'P 1'
#
loop_
_entity.id
_entity.type
_entity.pdbx_description
1 polymer ?
#
loop_
_entity_poly.entity_id
_entity_poly.type
_entity_poly.pdbx_seq_one_letter_code
_entity_poly.pdbx_strand_id
1 'polypeptide(L)'
;MTSSYVLSFDQATPADAPRLGGKCASLARLIKAGAPVPPGFAVTTEAYELMLGRHGLRERIAGILADLPPNDVSAQAQAAKNIHIAFVSTGMPDVIESAISAQYQALCQQEGADNDLPVAVRSSATAEDLPDASFAGQQDTYLWVVGKDAVLERVRECWASLFTARAIGYRDDRKIAHMEVLMSVAVQKMVNAHVAGVALTVDPLNGDRAKMVIDASWGLGESVVSGEVTPDHFGVDKVMLSVVHRTISVKQYEIVADPAERCTVHREVPAERQTISCLNDHQITEIARMAKKMERQFGGAQDIEWAIELLPGESNGRLMLLQCRPETVWSQKKTAVKSHVTGMEGLVSSLLTPVRIRPAA
;
A
#
# COMPACT_ATOMS: atom_id res chain seq x y z
N MET A 1 -3.57 -25.05 -18.54
CA MET A 1 -3.07 -25.09 -17.15
C MET A 1 -2.66 -23.66 -16.80
N THR A 2 -3.33 -23.02 -15.84
CA THR A 2 -2.92 -21.71 -15.35
C THR A 2 -1.51 -21.84 -14.78
N SER A 3 -0.60 -20.99 -15.24
CA SER A 3 0.78 -20.96 -14.73
C SER A 3 0.75 -20.71 -13.23
N SER A 4 1.49 -21.48 -12.43
CA SER A 4 1.61 -21.24 -10.99
C SER A 4 2.37 -19.94 -10.67
N TYR A 5 3.08 -19.36 -11.62
CA TYR A 5 3.98 -18.23 -11.44
C TYR A 5 3.33 -16.86 -11.55
N VAL A 6 2.16 -16.76 -12.19
CA VAL A 6 1.37 -15.52 -12.30
C VAL A 6 -0.10 -15.81 -12.06
N LEU A 7 -0.81 -14.86 -11.42
CA LEU A 7 -2.23 -14.99 -11.10
C LEU A 7 -2.91 -13.62 -11.21
N SER A 8 -3.93 -13.50 -12.07
CA SER A 8 -4.74 -12.28 -12.16
C SER A 8 -5.49 -12.02 -10.85
N PHE A 9 -5.62 -10.76 -10.44
CA PHE A 9 -6.26 -10.42 -9.17
C PHE A 9 -7.74 -10.84 -9.10
N ASP A 10 -8.45 -10.79 -10.22
CA ASP A 10 -9.86 -11.19 -10.32
C ASP A 10 -10.06 -12.72 -10.21
N GLN A 11 -9.06 -13.50 -10.59
CA GLN A 11 -9.08 -14.97 -10.50
C GLN A 11 -8.60 -15.49 -9.14
N ALA A 12 -7.90 -14.66 -8.36
CA ALA A 12 -7.35 -15.07 -7.08
C ALA A 12 -8.45 -15.46 -6.07
N THR A 13 -8.21 -16.49 -5.29
CA THR A 13 -9.11 -17.01 -4.26
C THR A 13 -8.51 -16.82 -2.86
N PRO A 14 -9.29 -16.94 -1.78
CA PRO A 14 -8.71 -16.91 -0.43
C PRO A 14 -7.63 -17.97 -0.18
N ALA A 15 -7.68 -19.11 -0.88
CA ALA A 15 -6.67 -20.16 -0.79
C ALA A 15 -5.32 -19.74 -1.40
N ASP A 16 -5.31 -18.73 -2.26
CA ASP A 16 -4.10 -18.22 -2.89
C ASP A 16 -3.36 -17.20 -2.00
N ALA A 17 -3.93 -16.75 -0.88
CA ALA A 17 -3.34 -15.72 -0.02
C ALA A 17 -1.87 -16.01 0.38
N PRO A 18 -1.45 -17.24 0.72
CA PRO A 18 -0.06 -17.52 1.08
C PRO A 18 0.95 -17.26 -0.06
N ARG A 19 0.51 -17.37 -1.32
CA ARG A 19 1.35 -17.19 -2.51
C ARG A 19 1.29 -15.78 -3.09
N LEU A 20 0.42 -14.89 -2.54
CA LEU A 20 0.20 -13.54 -3.04
C LEU A 20 0.86 -12.45 -2.20
N GLY A 21 1.23 -12.74 -0.96
CA GLY A 21 1.65 -11.71 0.01
C GLY A 21 0.51 -10.73 0.37
N GLY A 22 0.80 -9.78 1.26
CA GLY A 22 -0.22 -8.91 1.84
C GLY A 22 -0.95 -8.03 0.81
N LYS A 23 -0.20 -7.25 0.02
CA LYS A 23 -0.79 -6.30 -0.95
C LYS A 23 -1.61 -7.00 -2.04
N CYS A 24 -1.06 -8.03 -2.69
CA CYS A 24 -1.77 -8.74 -3.76
C CYS A 24 -3.04 -9.43 -3.24
N ALA A 25 -2.97 -10.07 -2.06
CA ALA A 25 -4.12 -10.67 -1.42
C ALA A 25 -5.19 -9.63 -1.04
N SER A 26 -4.76 -8.43 -0.60
CA SER A 26 -5.66 -7.31 -0.33
C SER A 26 -6.38 -6.83 -1.59
N LEU A 27 -5.65 -6.62 -2.71
CA LEU A 27 -6.26 -6.24 -3.99
C LEU A 27 -7.30 -7.24 -4.47
N ALA A 28 -7.00 -8.55 -4.40
CA ALA A 28 -7.95 -9.60 -4.74
C ALA A 28 -9.21 -9.57 -3.86
N ARG A 29 -9.05 -9.32 -2.56
CA ARG A 29 -10.19 -9.16 -1.62
C ARG A 29 -11.04 -7.93 -1.94
N LEU A 30 -10.41 -6.81 -2.31
CA LEU A 30 -11.10 -5.58 -2.73
C LEU A 30 -11.97 -5.83 -3.97
N ILE A 31 -11.42 -6.49 -5.00
CA ILE A 31 -12.17 -6.86 -6.21
C ILE A 31 -13.39 -7.71 -5.86
N LYS A 32 -13.22 -8.72 -5.01
CA LYS A 32 -14.35 -9.58 -4.56
C LYS A 32 -15.39 -8.84 -3.74
N ALA A 33 -14.98 -7.81 -3.00
CA ALA A 33 -15.89 -6.93 -2.29
C ALA A 33 -16.62 -5.94 -3.21
N GLY A 34 -16.36 -5.99 -4.52
CA GLY A 34 -16.94 -5.10 -5.52
C GLY A 34 -16.45 -3.66 -5.39
N ALA A 35 -15.18 -3.49 -5.01
CA ALA A 35 -14.50 -2.21 -5.08
C ALA A 35 -13.93 -1.98 -6.48
N PRO A 36 -13.90 -0.74 -6.98
CA PRO A 36 -13.25 -0.38 -8.22
C PRO A 36 -11.71 -0.41 -8.01
N VAL A 37 -11.09 -1.48 -8.48
CA VAL A 37 -9.63 -1.69 -8.39
C VAL A 37 -9.06 -1.75 -9.81
N PRO A 38 -7.97 -1.05 -10.11
CA PRO A 38 -7.33 -1.17 -11.42
C PRO A 38 -6.92 -2.63 -11.67
N PRO A 39 -7.13 -3.16 -12.89
CA PRO A 39 -6.79 -4.54 -13.22
C PRO A 39 -5.28 -4.78 -13.11
N GLY A 40 -4.91 -6.04 -12.93
CA GLY A 40 -3.53 -6.45 -12.81
C GLY A 40 -3.38 -7.90 -12.40
N PHE A 41 -2.15 -8.29 -12.13
CA PHE A 41 -1.80 -9.64 -11.73
C PHE A 41 -0.69 -9.66 -10.67
N ALA A 42 -0.59 -10.76 -9.97
CA ALA A 42 0.51 -11.07 -9.07
C ALA A 42 1.53 -11.98 -9.77
N VAL A 43 2.82 -11.68 -9.62
CA VAL A 43 3.90 -12.65 -9.79
C VAL A 43 4.04 -13.34 -8.43
N THR A 44 3.78 -14.63 -8.36
CA THR A 44 3.58 -15.36 -7.10
C THR A 44 4.88 -15.65 -6.34
N THR A 45 4.76 -16.05 -5.08
CA THR A 45 5.92 -16.50 -4.28
C THR A 45 6.61 -17.71 -4.87
N GLU A 46 5.89 -18.57 -5.62
CA GLU A 46 6.51 -19.72 -6.31
C GLU A 46 7.47 -19.29 -7.43
N ALA A 47 7.16 -18.16 -8.10
CA ALA A 47 8.09 -17.56 -9.07
C ALA A 47 9.36 -17.06 -8.38
N TYR A 48 9.22 -16.43 -7.21
CA TYR A 48 10.35 -15.99 -6.40
C TYR A 48 11.21 -17.18 -5.93
N GLU A 49 10.59 -18.25 -5.44
CA GLU A 49 11.32 -19.46 -5.01
C GLU A 49 12.07 -20.12 -6.16
N LEU A 50 11.43 -20.19 -7.35
CA LEU A 50 12.11 -20.71 -8.54
C LEU A 50 13.30 -19.83 -8.95
N MET A 51 13.17 -18.51 -8.86
CA MET A 51 14.28 -17.56 -9.08
C MET A 51 15.42 -17.80 -8.09
N LEU A 52 15.13 -17.96 -6.81
CA LEU A 52 16.14 -18.26 -5.79
C LEU A 52 16.86 -19.60 -6.03
N GLY A 53 16.19 -20.59 -6.58
CA GLY A 53 16.80 -21.89 -6.94
C GLY A 53 17.73 -21.82 -8.15
N ARG A 54 17.70 -20.72 -8.93
CA ARG A 54 18.50 -20.63 -10.17
C ARG A 54 19.97 -20.31 -9.86
N HIS A 55 20.88 -21.07 -10.45
CA HIS A 55 22.34 -20.87 -10.39
C HIS A 55 22.92 -20.65 -8.97
N GLY A 56 22.35 -21.31 -7.97
CA GLY A 56 22.83 -21.20 -6.59
C GLY A 56 22.60 -19.82 -5.97
N LEU A 57 21.61 -19.05 -6.46
CA LEU A 57 21.32 -17.69 -5.92
C LEU A 57 20.98 -17.73 -4.43
N ARG A 58 20.19 -18.72 -4.00
CA ARG A 58 19.83 -18.91 -2.58
C ARG A 58 21.06 -19.07 -1.69
N GLU A 59 21.98 -19.94 -2.09
CA GLU A 59 23.21 -20.21 -1.35
C GLU A 59 24.14 -19.00 -1.33
N ARG A 60 24.23 -18.26 -2.43
CA ARG A 60 25.01 -17.01 -2.52
C ARG A 60 24.46 -15.95 -1.55
N ILE A 61 23.15 -15.76 -1.51
CA ILE A 61 22.50 -14.80 -0.59
C ILE A 61 22.72 -15.24 0.85
N ALA A 62 22.48 -16.51 1.16
CA ALA A 62 22.69 -17.06 2.49
C ALA A 62 24.14 -16.87 2.99
N GLY A 63 25.13 -17.11 2.09
CA GLY A 63 26.54 -16.86 2.41
C GLY A 63 26.85 -15.40 2.70
N ILE A 64 26.31 -14.45 1.91
CA ILE A 64 26.49 -13.01 2.16
C ILE A 64 25.91 -12.60 3.51
N LEU A 65 24.76 -13.18 3.90
CA LEU A 65 24.08 -12.84 5.16
C LEU A 65 24.67 -13.52 6.39
N ALA A 66 25.31 -14.70 6.24
CA ALA A 66 25.88 -15.46 7.35
C ALA A 66 27.07 -14.74 8.02
N ASP A 67 27.81 -13.94 7.30
CA ASP A 67 29.01 -13.25 7.75
C ASP A 67 28.74 -11.79 8.24
N LEU A 68 27.45 -11.40 8.37
CA LEU A 68 27.11 -10.04 8.76
C LEU A 68 27.30 -9.84 10.26
N PRO A 69 28.13 -8.84 10.67
CA PRO A 69 28.20 -8.42 12.06
C PRO A 69 26.86 -7.86 12.53
N PRO A 70 26.40 -8.20 13.74
CA PRO A 70 25.14 -7.67 14.28
C PRO A 70 25.18 -6.13 14.36
N ASN A 71 24.12 -5.46 13.94
CA ASN A 71 23.95 -4.01 14.01
C ASN A 71 24.99 -3.16 13.26
N ASP A 72 25.72 -3.74 12.31
CA ASP A 72 26.63 -3.02 11.43
C ASP A 72 25.93 -2.51 10.17
N VAL A 73 25.48 -1.24 10.20
CA VAL A 73 24.75 -0.59 9.10
C VAL A 73 25.58 -0.56 7.81
N SER A 74 26.92 -0.40 7.92
CA SER A 74 27.81 -0.37 6.75
C SER A 74 27.92 -1.76 6.10
N ALA A 75 28.09 -2.80 6.91
CA ALA A 75 28.11 -4.18 6.45
C ALA A 75 26.77 -4.57 5.83
N GLN A 76 25.64 -4.18 6.44
CA GLN A 76 24.29 -4.40 5.88
C GLN A 76 24.10 -3.70 4.53
N ALA A 77 24.61 -2.45 4.38
CA ALA A 77 24.55 -1.73 3.12
C ALA A 77 25.39 -2.41 2.01
N GLN A 78 26.57 -2.93 2.36
CA GLN A 78 27.41 -3.66 1.42
C GLN A 78 26.78 -5.01 1.04
N ALA A 79 26.21 -5.73 1.99
CA ALA A 79 25.49 -6.97 1.73
C ALA A 79 24.28 -6.74 0.81
N ALA A 80 23.50 -5.70 1.03
CA ALA A 80 22.38 -5.31 0.17
C ALA A 80 22.84 -5.12 -1.29
N LYS A 81 23.95 -4.39 -1.52
CA LYS A 81 24.52 -4.19 -2.86
C LYS A 81 24.95 -5.52 -3.50
N ASN A 82 25.62 -6.37 -2.75
CA ASN A 82 26.10 -7.65 -3.25
C ASN A 82 24.94 -8.59 -3.63
N ILE A 83 23.88 -8.59 -2.82
CA ILE A 83 22.66 -9.38 -3.08
C ILE A 83 21.92 -8.83 -4.31
N HIS A 84 21.79 -7.50 -4.43
CA HIS A 84 21.20 -6.88 -5.62
C HIS A 84 21.95 -7.29 -6.90
N ILE A 85 23.29 -7.19 -6.90
CA ILE A 85 24.13 -7.65 -8.02
C ILE A 85 23.89 -9.15 -8.30
N ALA A 86 23.73 -9.97 -7.26
CA ALA A 86 23.47 -11.39 -7.42
C ALA A 86 22.13 -11.65 -8.12
N PHE A 87 21.05 -10.92 -7.76
CA PHE A 87 19.76 -11.02 -8.45
C PHE A 87 19.85 -10.61 -9.92
N VAL A 88 20.42 -9.43 -10.19
CA VAL A 88 20.53 -8.90 -11.55
C VAL A 88 21.34 -9.83 -12.45
N SER A 89 22.50 -10.34 -11.96
CA SER A 89 23.40 -11.20 -12.72
C SER A 89 22.87 -12.61 -12.96
N THR A 90 21.93 -13.09 -12.14
CA THR A 90 21.41 -14.48 -12.28
C THR A 90 20.47 -14.64 -13.47
N GLY A 91 19.81 -13.58 -13.91
CA GLY A 91 18.80 -13.64 -14.97
C GLY A 91 17.50 -14.32 -14.51
N MET A 92 16.40 -13.99 -15.14
CA MET A 92 15.10 -14.60 -14.83
C MET A 92 14.98 -15.98 -15.50
N PRO A 93 14.38 -17.01 -14.85
CA PRO A 93 14.04 -18.25 -15.52
C PRO A 93 13.07 -18.03 -16.69
N ASP A 94 13.33 -18.67 -17.84
CA ASP A 94 12.56 -18.46 -19.08
C ASP A 94 11.05 -18.71 -18.92
N VAL A 95 10.69 -19.67 -18.06
CA VAL A 95 9.28 -19.99 -17.76
C VAL A 95 8.58 -18.86 -17.00
N ILE A 96 9.28 -18.17 -16.11
CA ILE A 96 8.75 -17.00 -15.39
C ILE A 96 8.67 -15.80 -16.33
N GLU A 97 9.74 -15.54 -17.09
CA GLU A 97 9.78 -14.48 -18.10
C GLU A 97 8.63 -14.60 -19.09
N SER A 98 8.42 -15.82 -19.63
CA SER A 98 7.31 -16.09 -20.55
C SER A 98 5.94 -15.89 -19.89
N ALA A 99 5.76 -16.31 -18.63
CA ALA A 99 4.50 -16.17 -17.90
C ALA A 99 4.17 -14.69 -17.64
N ILE A 100 5.14 -13.90 -17.16
CA ILE A 100 4.97 -12.45 -16.91
C ILE A 100 4.67 -11.73 -18.21
N SER A 101 5.44 -12.03 -19.28
CA SER A 101 5.29 -11.39 -20.59
C SER A 101 3.90 -11.64 -21.19
N ALA A 102 3.43 -12.89 -21.14
CA ALA A 102 2.11 -13.26 -21.64
C ALA A 102 1.00 -12.56 -20.85
N GLN A 103 1.14 -12.49 -19.52
CA GLN A 103 0.12 -11.85 -18.66
C GLN A 103 0.10 -10.34 -18.84
N TYR A 104 1.27 -9.68 -18.97
CA TYR A 104 1.34 -8.25 -19.27
C TYR A 104 0.72 -7.93 -20.64
N GLN A 105 1.01 -8.73 -21.66
CA GLN A 105 0.41 -8.59 -22.97
C GLN A 105 -1.11 -8.76 -22.93
N ALA A 106 -1.62 -9.74 -22.19
CA ALA A 106 -3.06 -9.93 -21.99
C ALA A 106 -3.71 -8.71 -21.30
N LEU A 107 -3.04 -8.14 -20.30
CA LEU A 107 -3.49 -6.92 -19.62
C LEU A 107 -3.50 -5.72 -20.58
N CYS A 108 -2.48 -5.55 -21.43
CA CYS A 108 -2.46 -4.52 -22.46
C CYS A 108 -3.63 -4.67 -23.44
N GLN A 109 -3.91 -5.87 -23.92
CA GLN A 109 -5.02 -6.15 -24.84
C GLN A 109 -6.38 -5.86 -24.19
N GLN A 110 -6.55 -6.25 -22.93
CA GLN A 110 -7.77 -5.95 -22.17
C GLN A 110 -8.05 -4.45 -22.07
N GLU A 111 -7.00 -3.64 -21.94
CA GLU A 111 -7.09 -2.19 -21.78
C GLU A 111 -6.97 -1.42 -23.12
N GLY A 112 -6.85 -2.13 -24.24
CA GLY A 112 -6.76 -1.53 -25.56
C GLY A 112 -5.44 -0.80 -25.83
N ALA A 113 -4.36 -1.23 -25.19
CA ALA A 113 -3.02 -0.67 -25.34
C ALA A 113 -2.10 -1.59 -26.17
N ASP A 114 -1.25 -1.00 -27.01
CA ASP A 114 -0.33 -1.72 -27.91
C ASP A 114 0.99 -2.11 -27.20
N ASN A 115 0.92 -2.97 -26.14
CA ASN A 115 2.05 -3.44 -25.34
C ASN A 115 2.84 -2.34 -24.59
N ASP A 116 2.23 -1.19 -24.38
CA ASP A 116 2.82 -0.01 -23.73
C ASP A 116 1.95 0.52 -22.56
N LEU A 117 1.06 -0.32 -22.02
CA LEU A 117 0.24 0.04 -20.87
C LEU A 117 1.12 0.38 -19.66
N PRO A 118 1.04 1.59 -19.11
CA PRO A 118 1.75 1.92 -17.88
C PRO A 118 1.22 1.11 -16.71
N VAL A 119 2.14 0.52 -15.93
CA VAL A 119 1.81 -0.26 -14.72
C VAL A 119 2.62 0.21 -13.52
N ALA A 120 2.07 -0.02 -12.34
CA ALA A 120 2.80 0.01 -11.08
C ALA A 120 3.31 -1.40 -10.79
N VAL A 121 4.59 -1.52 -10.45
CA VAL A 121 5.23 -2.78 -10.02
C VAL A 121 5.56 -2.62 -8.54
N ARG A 122 4.87 -3.39 -7.69
CA ARG A 122 4.89 -3.20 -6.23
C ARG A 122 5.22 -4.50 -5.53
N SER A 123 6.18 -4.45 -4.61
CA SER A 123 6.50 -5.57 -3.73
C SER A 123 5.32 -5.94 -2.83
N SER A 124 5.15 -7.22 -2.57
CA SER A 124 4.10 -7.79 -1.72
C SER A 124 4.65 -8.99 -0.95
N ALA A 125 5.29 -8.72 0.20
CA ALA A 125 5.89 -9.77 1.02
C ALA A 125 4.85 -10.53 1.83
N THR A 126 5.16 -11.80 2.16
CA THR A 126 4.30 -12.64 3.01
C THR A 126 4.28 -12.19 4.47
N ALA A 127 5.30 -11.45 4.91
CA ALA A 127 5.43 -10.93 6.26
C ALA A 127 5.03 -9.44 6.41
N GLU A 128 4.42 -8.84 5.38
CA GLU A 128 4.17 -7.39 5.34
C GLU A 128 3.15 -6.92 6.37
N ASP A 129 2.11 -7.71 6.62
CA ASP A 129 0.97 -7.36 7.48
C ASP A 129 0.94 -8.18 8.79
N LEU A 130 2.10 -8.59 9.30
CA LEU A 130 2.13 -9.28 10.59
C LEU A 130 1.72 -8.30 11.72
N PRO A 131 0.88 -8.74 12.69
CA PRO A 131 0.36 -7.89 13.76
C PRO A 131 1.44 -7.18 14.59
N ASP A 132 2.60 -7.82 14.76
CA ASP A 132 3.71 -7.34 15.58
C ASP A 132 4.93 -6.90 14.76
N ALA A 133 4.86 -6.98 13.44
CA ALA A 133 5.99 -6.70 12.54
C ALA A 133 5.49 -6.10 11.22
N SER A 134 5.41 -4.77 11.16
CA SER A 134 5.05 -4.07 9.93
C SER A 134 6.30 -3.81 9.09
N PHE A 135 6.38 -4.42 7.91
CA PHE A 135 7.35 -4.08 6.86
C PHE A 135 6.91 -2.87 6.02
N ALA A 136 5.92 -2.12 6.47
CA ALA A 136 5.42 -0.96 5.75
C ALA A 136 6.55 0.04 5.45
N GLY A 137 6.65 0.49 4.19
CA GLY A 137 7.66 1.43 3.74
C GLY A 137 9.09 0.87 3.64
N GLN A 138 9.29 -0.45 3.77
CA GLN A 138 10.61 -1.09 3.68
C GLN A 138 10.93 -1.61 2.27
N GLN A 139 9.96 -1.60 1.36
CA GLN A 139 10.01 -2.28 0.08
C GLN A 139 9.67 -1.34 -1.06
N ASP A 140 10.24 -1.62 -2.24
CA ASP A 140 10.18 -0.74 -3.38
C ASP A 140 8.83 -0.80 -4.13
N THR A 141 8.44 0.34 -4.66
CA THR A 141 7.33 0.53 -5.60
C THR A 141 7.85 1.32 -6.80
N TYR A 142 7.59 0.80 -7.99
CA TYR A 142 7.95 1.46 -9.24
C TYR A 142 6.68 1.85 -9.95
N LEU A 143 6.53 3.15 -10.19
CA LEU A 143 5.38 3.74 -10.86
C LEU A 143 5.69 4.02 -12.33
N TRP A 144 4.66 4.00 -13.15
CA TRP A 144 4.73 4.32 -14.58
C TRP A 144 5.73 3.46 -15.38
N VAL A 145 5.77 2.17 -15.05
CA VAL A 145 6.62 1.20 -15.77
C VAL A 145 5.93 0.82 -17.08
N VAL A 146 6.64 0.97 -18.22
CA VAL A 146 6.07 0.76 -19.55
C VAL A 146 6.90 -0.24 -20.33
N GLY A 147 6.24 -1.27 -20.86
CA GLY A 147 6.85 -2.28 -21.71
C GLY A 147 7.32 -3.52 -20.95
N LYS A 148 7.30 -4.64 -21.66
CA LYS A 148 7.60 -5.97 -21.13
C LYS A 148 8.94 -6.03 -20.39
N ASP A 149 10.00 -5.55 -21.02
CA ASP A 149 11.35 -5.68 -20.50
C ASP A 149 11.54 -4.86 -19.20
N ALA A 150 10.94 -3.65 -19.16
CA ALA A 150 10.94 -2.84 -17.94
C ALA A 150 10.15 -3.53 -16.82
N VAL A 151 9.00 -4.16 -17.10
CA VAL A 151 8.23 -4.91 -16.09
C VAL A 151 9.07 -6.06 -15.53
N LEU A 152 9.75 -6.85 -16.38
CA LEU A 152 10.62 -7.94 -15.95
C LEU A 152 11.78 -7.44 -15.07
N GLU A 153 12.38 -6.31 -15.44
CA GLU A 153 13.43 -5.67 -14.63
C GLU A 153 12.90 -5.27 -13.26
N ARG A 154 11.77 -4.55 -13.19
CA ARG A 154 11.21 -4.09 -11.91
C ARG A 154 10.69 -5.21 -11.04
N VAL A 155 10.26 -6.34 -11.61
CA VAL A 155 9.95 -7.54 -10.82
C VAL A 155 11.20 -8.07 -10.11
N ARG A 156 12.34 -8.14 -10.79
CA ARG A 156 13.63 -8.54 -10.17
C ARG A 156 14.06 -7.55 -9.08
N GLU A 157 13.92 -6.25 -9.33
CA GLU A 157 14.22 -5.21 -8.35
C GLU A 157 13.33 -5.34 -7.09
N CYS A 158 12.03 -5.58 -7.25
CA CYS A 158 11.13 -5.87 -6.14
C CYS A 158 11.63 -7.08 -5.32
N TRP A 159 12.05 -8.16 -5.96
CA TRP A 159 12.59 -9.32 -5.25
C TRP A 159 13.89 -8.99 -4.49
N ALA A 160 14.79 -8.22 -5.12
CA ALA A 160 16.01 -7.78 -4.48
C ALA A 160 15.74 -6.84 -3.27
N SER A 161 14.64 -6.07 -3.30
CA SER A 161 14.27 -5.14 -2.22
C SER A 161 13.98 -5.81 -0.87
N LEU A 162 13.72 -7.13 -0.86
CA LEU A 162 13.71 -7.90 0.39
C LEU A 162 15.03 -7.82 1.18
N PHE A 163 16.13 -7.50 0.52
CA PHE A 163 17.47 -7.46 1.08
C PHE A 163 18.08 -6.06 1.06
N THR A 164 17.25 -5.01 1.15
CA THR A 164 17.75 -3.66 1.46
C THR A 164 18.40 -3.66 2.85
N ALA A 165 19.37 -2.77 3.08
CA ALA A 165 20.03 -2.66 4.39
C ALA A 165 19.01 -2.51 5.54
N ARG A 166 17.96 -1.71 5.32
CA ARG A 166 16.88 -1.51 6.28
C ARG A 166 16.09 -2.81 6.51
N ALA A 167 15.75 -3.55 5.45
CA ALA A 167 15.00 -4.81 5.58
C ALA A 167 15.84 -5.91 6.25
N ILE A 168 17.15 -5.95 6.03
CA ILE A 168 18.09 -6.82 6.72
C ILE A 168 18.11 -6.48 8.21
N GLY A 169 18.42 -5.21 8.58
CA GLY A 169 18.48 -4.77 9.96
C GLY A 169 17.17 -4.99 10.71
N TYR A 170 16.04 -4.70 10.10
CA TYR A 170 14.72 -4.96 10.69
C TYR A 170 14.50 -6.44 11.04
N ARG A 171 14.87 -7.37 10.14
CA ARG A 171 14.74 -8.81 10.41
C ARG A 171 15.69 -9.28 11.49
N ASP A 172 16.92 -8.73 11.54
CA ASP A 172 17.89 -9.01 12.62
C ASP A 172 17.32 -8.61 13.98
N ASP A 173 16.79 -7.38 14.10
CA ASP A 173 16.18 -6.86 15.34
C ASP A 173 15.01 -7.73 15.82
N ARG A 174 14.23 -8.26 14.87
CA ARG A 174 13.04 -9.08 15.15
C ARG A 174 13.33 -10.58 15.19
N LYS A 175 14.57 -11.01 14.95
CA LYS A 175 14.98 -12.43 14.87
C LYS A 175 14.17 -13.23 13.84
N ILE A 176 13.84 -12.61 12.71
CA ILE A 176 13.16 -13.24 11.58
C ILE A 176 14.23 -13.79 10.64
N ALA A 177 14.16 -15.08 10.31
CA ALA A 177 15.10 -15.68 9.37
C ALA A 177 14.97 -15.05 7.98
N HIS A 178 16.10 -14.55 7.45
CA HIS A 178 16.11 -13.78 6.20
C HIS A 178 15.53 -14.52 5.00
N MET A 179 15.71 -15.83 4.93
CA MET A 179 15.32 -16.67 3.80
C MET A 179 13.89 -17.24 3.94
N GLU A 180 13.20 -17.02 5.06
CA GLU A 180 11.81 -17.48 5.27
C GLU A 180 10.76 -16.50 4.74
N VAL A 181 11.15 -15.24 4.54
CA VAL A 181 10.25 -14.23 3.98
C VAL A 181 10.20 -14.38 2.47
N LEU A 182 9.01 -14.65 1.95
CA LEU A 182 8.78 -14.76 0.51
C LEU A 182 8.19 -13.46 -0.06
N MET A 183 8.41 -13.24 -1.35
CA MET A 183 7.94 -12.06 -2.06
C MET A 183 7.10 -12.43 -3.27
N SER A 184 5.89 -11.95 -3.31
CA SER A 184 5.10 -11.78 -4.52
C SER A 184 5.26 -10.36 -5.05
N VAL A 185 4.95 -10.11 -6.30
CA VAL A 185 5.01 -8.77 -6.91
C VAL A 185 3.69 -8.46 -7.60
N ALA A 186 3.07 -7.34 -7.24
CA ALA A 186 1.90 -6.82 -7.92
C ALA A 186 2.32 -6.06 -9.18
N VAL A 187 1.76 -6.43 -10.33
CA VAL A 187 1.83 -5.67 -11.59
C VAL A 187 0.41 -5.18 -11.87
N GLN A 188 0.19 -3.89 -11.69
CA GLN A 188 -1.15 -3.29 -11.70
C GLN A 188 -1.20 -2.11 -12.67
N LYS A 189 -2.27 -2.00 -13.48
CA LYS A 189 -2.50 -0.83 -14.34
C LYS A 189 -2.35 0.46 -13.54
N MET A 190 -1.56 1.39 -14.05
CA MET A 190 -1.48 2.75 -13.48
C MET A 190 -2.80 3.49 -13.66
N VAL A 191 -3.17 4.22 -12.61
CA VAL A 191 -4.22 5.23 -12.68
C VAL A 191 -3.54 6.56 -12.98
N ASN A 192 -3.95 7.22 -14.05
CA ASN A 192 -3.50 8.59 -14.33
C ASN A 192 -4.28 9.55 -13.41
N ALA A 193 -3.83 9.60 -12.15
CA ALA A 193 -4.55 10.28 -11.11
C ALA A 193 -4.55 11.81 -11.30
N HIS A 194 -5.73 12.39 -11.32
CA HIS A 194 -5.92 13.83 -11.18
C HIS A 194 -5.77 14.26 -9.72
N VAL A 195 -6.30 13.44 -8.81
CA VAL A 195 -6.21 13.58 -7.36
C VAL A 195 -6.04 12.19 -6.77
N ALA A 196 -5.21 12.07 -5.75
CA ALA A 196 -5.06 10.85 -4.99
C ALA A 196 -4.81 11.12 -3.50
N GLY A 197 -4.92 10.08 -2.69
CA GLY A 197 -4.70 10.24 -1.25
C GLY A 197 -5.01 9.00 -0.45
N VAL A 198 -5.23 9.22 0.84
CA VAL A 198 -5.56 8.18 1.82
C VAL A 198 -6.88 8.47 2.49
N ALA A 199 -7.57 7.42 2.92
CA ALA A 199 -8.78 7.52 3.73
C ALA A 199 -8.67 6.57 4.91
N LEU A 200 -8.74 7.14 6.12
CA LEU A 200 -8.73 6.40 7.37
C LEU A 200 -10.15 6.31 7.91
N THR A 201 -10.64 5.10 8.14
CA THR A 201 -12.00 4.92 8.68
C THR A 201 -12.08 5.05 10.19
N VAL A 202 -11.11 5.69 10.80
CA VAL A 202 -11.06 6.13 12.20
C VAL A 202 -10.26 7.41 12.25
N ASP A 203 -10.59 8.33 13.15
CA ASP A 203 -9.78 9.53 13.35
C ASP A 203 -8.42 9.12 13.95
N PRO A 204 -7.29 9.31 13.23
CA PRO A 204 -5.97 8.87 13.68
C PRO A 204 -5.45 9.63 14.89
N LEU A 205 -5.98 10.82 15.19
CA LEU A 205 -5.53 11.65 16.31
C LEU A 205 -6.10 11.18 17.65
N ASN A 206 -7.36 10.76 17.67
CA ASN A 206 -8.09 10.49 18.92
C ASN A 206 -8.78 9.12 18.96
N GLY A 207 -8.81 8.38 17.84
CA GLY A 207 -9.46 7.07 17.73
C GLY A 207 -10.99 7.14 17.64
N ASP A 208 -11.57 8.29 17.30
CA ASP A 208 -13.01 8.44 17.12
C ASP A 208 -13.49 7.61 15.92
N ARG A 209 -14.27 6.57 16.21
CA ARG A 209 -14.82 5.65 15.21
C ARG A 209 -16.09 6.20 14.52
N ALA A 210 -16.65 7.31 14.99
CA ALA A 210 -17.78 7.97 14.37
C ALA A 210 -17.36 8.83 13.17
N LYS A 211 -16.06 9.08 13.04
CA LYS A 211 -15.47 9.90 11.98
C LYS A 211 -14.54 9.07 11.09
N MET A 212 -14.33 9.56 9.91
CA MET A 212 -13.25 9.17 9.01
C MET A 212 -12.48 10.41 8.57
N VAL A 213 -11.24 10.21 8.17
CA VAL A 213 -10.34 11.25 7.68
C VAL A 213 -9.97 10.92 6.24
N ILE A 214 -9.99 11.92 5.37
CA ILE A 214 -9.52 11.82 4.00
C ILE A 214 -8.45 12.88 3.81
N ASP A 215 -7.24 12.46 3.45
CA ASP A 215 -6.14 13.32 3.07
C ASP A 215 -5.90 13.18 1.57
N ALA A 216 -5.79 14.32 0.86
CA ALA A 216 -5.77 14.35 -0.59
C ALA A 216 -4.84 15.42 -1.15
N SER A 217 -4.20 15.13 -2.29
CA SER A 217 -3.43 16.11 -3.05
C SER A 217 -3.58 15.88 -4.56
N TRP A 218 -3.12 16.87 -5.35
CA TRP A 218 -3.08 16.74 -6.80
C TRP A 218 -2.09 15.66 -7.24
N GLY A 219 -2.41 15.01 -8.36
CA GLY A 219 -1.56 14.02 -9.00
C GLY A 219 -1.57 12.66 -8.30
N LEU A 220 -0.45 11.95 -8.38
CA LEU A 220 -0.26 10.61 -7.82
C LEU A 220 -0.15 10.65 -6.29
N GLY A 221 -0.66 9.61 -5.62
CA GLY A 221 -0.71 9.51 -4.17
C GLY A 221 0.63 9.34 -3.46
N GLU A 222 1.71 9.11 -4.22
CA GLU A 222 3.07 8.97 -3.67
C GLU A 222 3.47 10.16 -2.81
N SER A 223 3.18 11.38 -3.26
CA SER A 223 3.50 12.63 -2.54
C SER A 223 2.76 12.76 -1.20
N VAL A 224 1.56 12.17 -1.07
CA VAL A 224 0.80 12.15 0.18
C VAL A 224 1.36 11.09 1.13
N VAL A 225 1.64 9.89 0.62
CA VAL A 225 2.15 8.76 1.43
C VAL A 225 3.58 9.00 1.91
N SER A 226 4.44 9.61 1.09
CA SER A 226 5.82 9.97 1.46
C SER A 226 5.90 11.17 2.42
N GLY A 227 4.81 11.98 2.50
CA GLY A 227 4.79 13.20 3.30
C GLY A 227 5.53 14.37 2.65
N GLU A 228 5.80 14.32 1.35
CA GLU A 228 6.45 15.40 0.60
C GLU A 228 5.57 16.63 0.44
N VAL A 229 4.24 16.44 0.44
CA VAL A 229 3.27 17.51 0.35
C VAL A 229 2.39 17.55 1.60
N THR A 230 1.93 18.75 1.98
CA THR A 230 0.87 18.89 2.97
C THR A 230 -0.47 18.76 2.26
N PRO A 231 -1.24 17.66 2.48
CA PRO A 231 -2.47 17.41 1.77
C PRO A 231 -3.61 18.30 2.27
N ASP A 232 -4.68 18.41 1.48
CA ASP A 232 -5.97 18.83 1.99
C ASP A 232 -6.51 17.77 2.95
N HIS A 233 -7.12 18.22 4.04
CA HIS A 233 -7.62 17.34 5.11
C HIS A 233 -9.12 17.49 5.26
N PHE A 234 -9.86 16.39 5.22
CA PHE A 234 -11.31 16.35 5.33
C PHE A 234 -11.73 15.37 6.43
N GLY A 235 -12.38 15.91 7.48
CA GLY A 235 -13.10 15.10 8.46
C GLY A 235 -14.53 14.84 8.00
N VAL A 236 -14.95 13.58 7.98
CA VAL A 236 -16.28 13.18 7.49
C VAL A 236 -17.02 12.40 8.57
N ASP A 237 -18.27 12.77 8.85
CA ASP A 237 -19.18 12.01 9.70
C ASP A 237 -19.57 10.68 9.01
N LYS A 238 -19.36 9.56 9.69
CA LYS A 238 -19.64 8.24 9.11
C LYS A 238 -21.11 7.91 8.94
N VAL A 239 -22.00 8.53 9.70
CA VAL A 239 -23.44 8.26 9.61
C VAL A 239 -24.01 9.01 8.44
N MET A 240 -23.83 10.33 8.44
CA MET A 240 -24.39 11.23 7.44
C MET A 240 -23.59 11.31 6.16
N LEU A 241 -22.31 10.87 6.17
CA LEU A 241 -21.34 11.02 5.07
C LEU A 241 -21.15 12.49 4.67
N SER A 242 -21.27 13.41 5.63
CA SER A 242 -21.11 14.85 5.43
C SER A 242 -19.75 15.31 5.95
N VAL A 243 -19.16 16.29 5.28
CA VAL A 243 -17.91 16.92 5.70
C VAL A 243 -18.19 17.74 6.95
N VAL A 244 -17.52 17.43 8.07
CA VAL A 244 -17.62 18.13 9.35
C VAL A 244 -16.41 18.99 9.64
N HIS A 245 -15.31 18.74 8.95
CA HIS A 245 -14.09 19.54 9.04
C HIS A 245 -13.40 19.59 7.69
N ARG A 246 -12.82 20.74 7.34
CA ARG A 246 -12.06 20.93 6.09
C ARG A 246 -10.89 21.87 6.36
N THR A 247 -9.69 21.41 6.02
CA THR A 247 -8.49 22.25 5.97
C THR A 247 -7.89 22.15 4.58
N ILE A 248 -7.79 23.28 3.90
CA ILE A 248 -7.18 23.35 2.56
C ILE A 248 -5.75 23.85 2.71
N SER A 249 -4.81 23.04 2.26
CA SER A 249 -3.38 23.32 2.34
C SER A 249 -2.85 23.94 1.04
N VAL A 250 -1.65 24.52 1.11
CA VAL A 250 -0.95 25.00 -0.09
C VAL A 250 -0.21 23.81 -0.71
N LYS A 251 -0.65 23.36 -1.87
CA LYS A 251 -0.11 22.24 -2.63
C LYS A 251 0.78 22.77 -3.74
N GLN A 252 2.06 22.97 -3.45
CA GLN A 252 3.01 23.58 -4.41
C GLN A 252 3.43 22.63 -5.52
N TYR A 253 3.50 21.31 -5.25
CA TYR A 253 3.99 20.32 -6.18
C TYR A 253 2.99 19.15 -6.30
N GLU A 254 2.98 18.55 -7.46
CA GLU A 254 2.27 17.31 -7.76
C GLU A 254 3.21 16.34 -8.46
N ILE A 255 3.04 15.05 -8.23
CA ILE A 255 3.72 14.00 -9.01
C ILE A 255 2.74 13.56 -10.10
N VAL A 256 3.19 13.63 -11.34
CA VAL A 256 2.37 13.29 -12.51
C VAL A 256 3.15 12.38 -13.46
N ALA A 257 2.40 11.70 -14.32
CA ALA A 257 2.99 10.97 -15.42
C ALA A 257 3.63 11.90 -16.45
N ASP A 258 4.79 11.51 -16.96
CA ASP A 258 5.36 12.00 -18.20
C ASP A 258 5.36 10.85 -19.23
N PRO A 259 4.36 10.81 -20.13
CA PRO A 259 4.28 9.74 -21.12
C PRO A 259 5.44 9.74 -22.13
N ALA A 260 6.07 10.90 -22.39
CA ALA A 260 7.19 10.99 -23.32
C ALA A 260 8.46 10.36 -22.77
N GLU A 261 8.75 10.64 -21.50
CA GLU A 261 9.90 10.07 -20.79
C GLU A 261 9.59 8.71 -20.12
N ARG A 262 8.32 8.25 -20.19
CA ARG A 262 7.85 6.99 -19.59
C ARG A 262 8.17 6.87 -18.11
N CYS A 263 8.01 7.95 -17.36
CA CYS A 263 8.30 8.02 -15.94
C CYS A 263 7.29 8.92 -15.20
N THR A 264 7.48 9.08 -13.90
CA THR A 264 6.81 10.10 -13.09
C THR A 264 7.72 11.29 -12.88
N VAL A 265 7.17 12.50 -12.88
CA VAL A 265 7.92 13.74 -12.68
C VAL A 265 7.25 14.61 -11.62
N HIS A 266 8.07 15.34 -10.87
CA HIS A 266 7.60 16.41 -10.01
C HIS A 266 7.31 17.65 -10.86
N ARG A 267 6.10 18.18 -10.73
CA ARG A 267 5.65 19.35 -11.44
C ARG A 267 5.09 20.39 -10.48
N GLU A 268 5.38 21.65 -10.71
CA GLU A 268 4.77 22.73 -9.94
C GLU A 268 3.28 22.82 -10.26
N VAL A 269 2.45 22.91 -9.22
CA VAL A 269 1.00 23.13 -9.35
C VAL A 269 0.79 24.59 -9.75
N PRO A 270 0.00 24.88 -10.79
CA PRO A 270 -0.34 26.26 -11.16
C PRO A 270 -0.88 27.06 -9.97
N ALA A 271 -0.44 28.32 -9.84
CA ALA A 271 -0.69 29.15 -8.66
C ALA A 271 -2.18 29.21 -8.27
N GLU A 272 -3.07 29.25 -9.26
CA GLU A 272 -4.52 29.25 -9.08
C GLU A 272 -5.08 27.96 -8.48
N ARG A 273 -4.34 26.84 -8.60
CA ARG A 273 -4.73 25.54 -8.04
C ARG A 273 -4.08 25.24 -6.69
N GLN A 274 -3.05 25.95 -6.30
CA GLN A 274 -2.29 25.63 -5.07
C GLN A 274 -3.13 25.72 -3.81
N THR A 275 -4.07 26.68 -3.74
CA THR A 275 -4.86 27.03 -2.54
C THR A 275 -6.31 26.65 -2.62
N ILE A 276 -6.77 26.00 -3.68
CA ILE A 276 -8.13 25.50 -3.78
C ILE A 276 -8.24 24.04 -3.37
N SER A 277 -9.43 23.62 -2.97
CA SER A 277 -9.70 22.20 -2.64
C SER A 277 -9.42 21.30 -3.84
N CYS A 278 -8.65 20.24 -3.62
CA CYS A 278 -8.41 19.24 -4.67
C CYS A 278 -9.59 18.28 -4.86
N LEU A 279 -10.53 18.22 -3.90
CA LEU A 279 -11.75 17.42 -3.99
C LEU A 279 -13.00 18.31 -3.91
N ASN A 280 -14.02 17.96 -4.68
CA ASN A 280 -15.38 18.47 -4.48
C ASN A 280 -16.18 17.59 -3.49
N ASP A 281 -17.34 18.07 -3.04
CA ASP A 281 -18.16 17.39 -2.04
C ASP A 281 -18.71 16.04 -2.53
N HIS A 282 -18.97 15.89 -3.82
CA HIS A 282 -19.39 14.62 -4.40
C HIS A 282 -18.28 13.57 -4.30
N GLN A 283 -17.05 13.93 -4.67
CA GLN A 283 -15.88 13.05 -4.60
C GLN A 283 -15.59 12.63 -3.16
N ILE A 284 -15.62 13.57 -2.20
CA ILE A 284 -15.45 13.28 -0.77
C ILE A 284 -16.50 12.26 -0.30
N THR A 285 -17.77 12.48 -0.66
CA THR A 285 -18.87 11.58 -0.28
C THR A 285 -18.71 10.19 -0.89
N GLU A 286 -18.23 10.10 -2.13
CA GLU A 286 -18.00 8.83 -2.82
C GLU A 286 -16.86 8.05 -2.18
N ILE A 287 -15.72 8.70 -1.87
CA ILE A 287 -14.60 8.11 -1.15
C ILE A 287 -15.08 7.60 0.22
N ALA A 288 -15.81 8.45 0.97
CA ALA A 288 -16.32 8.10 2.29
C ALA A 288 -17.30 6.91 2.27
N ARG A 289 -18.18 6.85 1.26
CA ARG A 289 -19.11 5.73 1.05
C ARG A 289 -18.36 4.43 0.78
N MET A 290 -17.34 4.50 -0.08
CA MET A 290 -16.52 3.35 -0.41
C MET A 290 -15.69 2.88 0.80
N ALA A 291 -15.05 3.80 1.52
CA ALA A 291 -14.29 3.50 2.73
C ALA A 291 -15.17 2.83 3.81
N LYS A 292 -16.38 3.35 4.03
CA LYS A 292 -17.37 2.75 4.95
C LYS A 292 -17.81 1.34 4.49
N LYS A 293 -17.93 1.11 3.17
CA LYS A 293 -18.23 -0.22 2.61
C LYS A 293 -17.10 -1.20 2.91
N MET A 294 -15.83 -0.78 2.74
CA MET A 294 -14.67 -1.62 3.01
C MET A 294 -14.53 -1.92 4.51
N GLU A 295 -14.71 -0.93 5.39
CA GLU A 295 -14.70 -1.14 6.84
C GLU A 295 -15.72 -2.20 7.28
N ARG A 296 -16.93 -2.17 6.72
CA ARG A 296 -17.96 -3.18 7.00
C ARG A 296 -17.59 -4.55 6.47
N GLN A 297 -17.07 -4.61 5.25
CA GLN A 297 -16.70 -5.85 4.57
C GLN A 297 -15.56 -6.58 5.28
N PHE A 298 -14.60 -5.83 5.83
CA PHE A 298 -13.40 -6.39 6.46
C PHE A 298 -13.48 -6.43 7.99
N GLY A 299 -14.56 -5.90 8.57
CA GLY A 299 -14.88 -6.06 9.99
C GLY A 299 -14.04 -5.22 10.95
N GLY A 300 -13.46 -4.09 10.50
CA GLY A 300 -12.65 -3.20 11.34
C GLY A 300 -12.18 -1.96 10.61
N ALA A 301 -11.56 -1.03 11.36
CA ALA A 301 -11.05 0.20 10.79
C ALA A 301 -10.00 -0.09 9.70
N GLN A 302 -10.05 0.68 8.61
CA GLN A 302 -9.21 0.52 7.43
C GLN A 302 -8.41 1.78 7.14
N ASP A 303 -7.22 1.56 6.60
CA ASP A 303 -6.36 2.52 5.93
C ASP A 303 -6.41 2.21 4.42
N ILE A 304 -6.86 3.18 3.62
CA ILE A 304 -7.22 2.97 2.21
C ILE A 304 -6.50 3.98 1.35
N GLU A 305 -5.68 3.50 0.42
CA GLU A 305 -5.11 4.32 -0.66
C GLU A 305 -6.07 4.34 -1.84
N TRP A 306 -6.33 5.52 -2.37
CA TRP A 306 -7.26 5.73 -3.48
C TRP A 306 -6.74 6.77 -4.47
N ALA A 307 -7.27 6.74 -5.68
CA ALA A 307 -7.03 7.74 -6.71
C ALA A 307 -8.29 8.03 -7.49
N ILE A 308 -8.42 9.23 -8.00
CA ILE A 308 -9.47 9.64 -8.95
C ILE A 308 -8.82 9.96 -10.29
N GLU A 309 -9.21 9.21 -11.31
CA GLU A 309 -8.87 9.47 -12.69
C GLU A 309 -9.94 10.36 -13.31
N LEU A 310 -9.53 11.49 -13.89
CA LEU A 310 -10.44 12.43 -14.55
C LEU A 310 -10.26 12.33 -16.05
N LEU A 311 -11.30 11.86 -16.74
CA LEU A 311 -11.32 11.85 -18.21
C LEU A 311 -11.80 13.18 -18.76
N PRO A 312 -11.41 13.54 -19.99
CA PRO A 312 -11.85 14.78 -20.62
C PRO A 312 -13.38 14.90 -20.63
N GLY A 313 -13.90 16.01 -20.09
CA GLY A 313 -15.33 16.29 -19.99
C GLY A 313 -16.03 15.73 -18.74
N GLU A 314 -15.34 14.98 -17.88
CA GLU A 314 -15.86 14.52 -16.60
C GLU A 314 -15.54 15.54 -15.48
N SER A 315 -16.52 15.80 -14.61
CA SER A 315 -16.35 16.69 -13.44
C SER A 315 -16.00 15.97 -12.15
N ASN A 316 -16.39 14.69 -12.04
CA ASN A 316 -16.18 13.90 -10.81
C ASN A 316 -15.11 12.83 -10.95
N GLY A 317 -14.87 12.36 -12.20
CA GLY A 317 -13.89 11.31 -12.49
C GLY A 317 -14.31 9.94 -11.97
N ARG A 318 -13.36 9.01 -11.97
CA ARG A 318 -13.56 7.62 -11.55
C ARG A 318 -12.70 7.33 -10.31
N LEU A 319 -13.35 6.98 -9.21
CA LEU A 319 -12.65 6.52 -8.00
C LEU A 319 -12.10 5.12 -8.22
N MET A 320 -10.82 4.92 -7.87
CA MET A 320 -10.13 3.63 -7.84
C MET A 320 -9.51 3.41 -6.47
N LEU A 321 -9.62 2.21 -5.92
CA LEU A 321 -8.92 1.80 -4.71
C LEU A 321 -7.61 1.11 -5.09
N LEU A 322 -6.51 1.55 -4.51
CA LEU A 322 -5.15 1.11 -4.83
C LEU A 322 -4.58 0.16 -3.78
N GLN A 323 -5.02 0.31 -2.53
CA GLN A 323 -4.65 -0.54 -1.39
C GLN A 323 -5.69 -0.39 -0.29
N CYS A 324 -5.88 -1.45 0.50
CA CYS A 324 -6.67 -1.39 1.73
C CYS A 324 -6.03 -2.33 2.76
N ARG A 325 -5.74 -1.80 3.94
CA ARG A 325 -5.17 -2.57 5.05
C ARG A 325 -5.88 -2.25 6.36
N PRO A 326 -5.91 -3.20 7.32
CA PRO A 326 -6.40 -2.89 8.65
C PRO A 326 -5.60 -1.75 9.28
N GLU A 327 -6.30 -0.81 9.91
CA GLU A 327 -5.68 0.20 10.75
C GLU A 327 -5.15 -0.48 12.03
N THR A 328 -3.87 -0.27 12.38
CA THR A 328 -3.20 -1.04 13.44
C THR A 328 -2.98 -0.26 14.74
N VAL A 329 -3.00 1.07 14.70
CA VAL A 329 -2.69 1.91 15.87
C VAL A 329 -3.82 1.89 16.90
N TRP A 330 -5.06 2.12 16.45
CA TRP A 330 -6.24 2.19 17.32
C TRP A 330 -6.97 0.86 17.45
N SER A 331 -6.83 -0.03 16.47
CA SER A 331 -7.42 -1.37 16.54
C SER A 331 -6.80 -2.23 17.64
N GLN A 332 -5.52 -2.02 17.96
CA GLN A 332 -4.80 -2.72 19.04
C GLN A 332 -5.01 -2.09 20.41
N LYS A 333 -5.39 -0.82 20.50
CA LYS A 333 -5.75 -0.20 21.77
C LYS A 333 -7.08 -0.80 22.24
N LYS A 334 -7.03 -1.73 23.20
CA LYS A 334 -8.23 -2.20 23.91
C LYS A 334 -9.00 -0.96 24.34
N THR A 335 -10.21 -0.77 23.81
CA THR A 335 -11.14 0.22 24.31
C THR A 335 -11.31 -0.12 25.78
N ALA A 336 -10.79 0.72 26.67
CA ALA A 336 -11.14 0.63 28.08
C ALA A 336 -12.66 0.80 28.09
N VAL A 337 -13.37 -0.29 28.24
CA VAL A 337 -14.81 -0.27 28.43
C VAL A 337 -15.00 0.54 29.69
N LYS A 338 -15.32 1.83 29.53
CA LYS A 338 -15.96 2.58 30.63
C LYS A 338 -17.27 1.83 30.84
N SER A 339 -17.25 0.91 31.80
CA SER A 339 -18.46 0.32 32.32
C SER A 339 -19.28 1.51 32.86
N HIS A 340 -20.14 2.07 32.03
CA HIS A 340 -21.24 2.88 32.54
C HIS A 340 -22.11 1.88 33.31
N VAL A 341 -21.86 1.80 34.60
CA VAL A 341 -22.79 1.21 35.52
C VAL A 341 -24.01 2.11 35.45
N THR A 342 -24.93 1.76 34.54
CA THR A 342 -26.21 2.45 34.36
C THR A 342 -27.15 1.86 35.40
N GLY A 343 -27.66 2.70 36.26
CA GLY A 343 -28.62 2.33 37.30
C GLY A 343 -28.27 2.93 38.67
N MET A 344 -29.12 2.69 39.66
CA MET A 344 -28.96 3.20 41.04
C MET A 344 -27.62 2.81 41.67
N GLU A 345 -27.02 1.68 41.29
CA GLU A 345 -25.69 1.25 41.74
C GLU A 345 -24.55 2.17 41.26
N GLY A 346 -24.64 2.76 40.04
CA GLY A 346 -23.69 3.75 39.54
C GLY A 346 -23.73 5.09 40.29
N LEU A 347 -24.90 5.50 40.69
CA LEU A 347 -25.12 6.70 41.50
C LEU A 347 -24.55 6.50 42.94
N VAL A 348 -24.79 5.35 43.56
CA VAL A 348 -24.26 5.02 44.90
C VAL A 348 -22.73 4.91 44.89
N SER A 349 -22.14 4.30 43.85
CA SER A 349 -20.68 4.20 43.73
C SER A 349 -20.01 5.58 43.55
N SER A 350 -20.62 6.51 42.80
CA SER A 350 -20.08 7.87 42.60
C SER A 350 -20.13 8.71 43.90
N LEU A 351 -21.13 8.48 44.76
CA LEU A 351 -21.29 9.19 46.05
C LEU A 351 -20.38 8.65 47.16
N LEU A 352 -19.91 7.38 47.01
CA LEU A 352 -19.05 6.75 48.01
C LEU A 352 -17.54 6.86 47.68
N THR A 353 -17.17 7.45 46.54
CA THR A 353 -15.76 7.62 46.17
C THR A 353 -15.21 8.92 46.81
N PRO A 354 -14.29 8.84 47.80
CA PRO A 354 -13.77 10.04 48.43
C PRO A 354 -12.93 10.85 47.45
N VAL A 355 -13.22 12.15 47.33
CA VAL A 355 -12.43 13.11 46.57
C VAL A 355 -11.05 13.24 47.22
N ARG A 356 -10.01 12.72 46.58
CA ARG A 356 -8.62 12.96 46.99
C ARG A 356 -8.23 14.38 46.56
N ILE A 357 -8.23 15.30 47.52
CA ILE A 357 -7.61 16.61 47.36
C ILE A 357 -6.09 16.42 47.38
N ARG A 358 -5.40 16.74 46.30
CA ARG A 358 -3.94 16.85 46.32
C ARG A 358 -3.57 18.16 47.01
N PRO A 359 -2.69 18.18 48.02
CA PRO A 359 -2.14 19.40 48.54
C PRO A 359 -1.26 20.06 47.47
N ALA A 360 -1.40 21.37 47.32
CA ALA A 360 -0.53 22.17 46.50
C ALA A 360 0.88 22.16 47.10
N ALA A 361 1.88 21.88 46.22
CA ALA A 361 3.29 22.12 46.48
C ALA A 361 3.74 23.31 45.65
#